data_cbdfc925817050106e36d277575daf30
#
_entry.id   cbdfc925817050106e36d277575daf30
#
_cell.length_a   1.000
_cell.length_b   1.000
_cell.length_c   1.000
_cell.angle_alpha   90.00
_cell.angle_beta   90.00
_cell.angle_gamma   90.00
#
_symmetry.space_group_name_H-M   'P 1'
#
loop_
_entity.id
_entity.type
_entity.pdbx_description
1 polymer ?
#
loop_
_entity_poly.entity_id
_entity_poly.type
_entity_poly.pdbx_seq_one_letter_code
_entity_poly.pdbx_strand_id
1 'polypeptide(L)'
;VQWTHTQDSKANPYNNFSASVNFKTSGYNRSNINSYYNVQANAENTTSSTINYTQRFPDSPWSLTANMSITQRTKDSTLQVSLPNINVSMSRIYPFKRKQRVGKERWYEKISLQYSGNFYNSITCKEDYFLKSNFVKDWQNGLKHNLSSSASFMLFKYISITPSVSFNDRMFFQRVDQHWDEENYEVRKDTVSGFYNVYNFNASVSLSTKLYGFYIPFRKWFGDKVDRFRHVMTPSLSFHFIPEFSYPR
;
A
#
# COMPACT_ATOMS: atom_id res chain seq x y z
N VAL A 1 -22.46 -2.98 -20.89
CA VAL A 1 -22.38 -4.28 -20.19
C VAL A 1 -22.19 -4.02 -18.71
N GLN A 2 -23.04 -4.60 -17.89
CA GLN A 2 -22.91 -4.55 -16.43
C GLN A 2 -22.93 -5.97 -15.89
N TRP A 3 -21.94 -6.31 -15.07
CA TRP A 3 -21.82 -7.62 -14.44
C TRP A 3 -21.18 -7.47 -13.07
N THR A 4 -21.78 -8.10 -12.07
CA THR A 4 -21.26 -8.10 -10.71
C THR A 4 -21.23 -9.54 -10.20
N HIS A 5 -20.10 -9.91 -9.62
CA HIS A 5 -19.91 -11.20 -8.97
C HIS A 5 -19.18 -11.03 -7.67
N THR A 6 -19.63 -11.71 -6.63
CA THR A 6 -18.95 -11.77 -5.35
C THR A 6 -19.01 -13.21 -4.86
N GLN A 7 -17.85 -13.78 -4.62
CA GLN A 7 -17.73 -15.12 -4.05
C GLN A 7 -18.22 -15.11 -2.60
N ASP A 8 -19.04 -16.11 -2.22
CA ASP A 8 -19.42 -16.31 -0.83
C ASP A 8 -18.16 -16.61 0.02
N SER A 9 -18.00 -15.90 1.13
CA SER A 9 -16.88 -16.10 2.06
C SER A 9 -16.81 -17.49 2.68
N LYS A 10 -17.93 -18.22 2.67
CA LYS A 10 -18.04 -19.62 3.13
C LYS A 10 -17.57 -20.63 2.10
N ALA A 11 -17.53 -20.27 0.80
CA ALA A 11 -17.17 -21.20 -0.27
C ALA A 11 -15.69 -21.64 -0.16
N ASN A 12 -14.79 -20.70 0.14
CA ASN A 12 -13.40 -21.01 0.38
C ASN A 12 -12.77 -19.95 1.30
N PRO A 13 -12.25 -20.32 2.48
CA PRO A 13 -11.64 -19.37 3.41
C PRO A 13 -10.27 -18.84 2.94
N TYR A 14 -9.65 -19.48 1.95
CA TYR A 14 -8.30 -19.16 1.50
C TYR A 14 -8.26 -18.30 0.25
N ASN A 15 -9.33 -18.26 -0.52
CA ASN A 15 -9.43 -17.38 -1.67
C ASN A 15 -10.73 -16.58 -1.66
N ASN A 16 -10.65 -15.39 -2.25
CA ASN A 16 -11.80 -14.55 -2.47
C ASN A 16 -11.70 -13.93 -3.86
N PHE A 17 -12.77 -14.05 -4.62
CA PHE A 17 -12.89 -13.42 -5.93
C PHE A 17 -14.09 -12.49 -5.94
N SER A 18 -13.89 -11.24 -6.38
CA SER A 18 -14.97 -10.29 -6.61
C SER A 18 -14.73 -9.52 -7.90
N ALA A 19 -15.79 -9.28 -8.63
CA ALA A 19 -15.74 -8.52 -9.86
C ALA A 19 -16.97 -7.61 -9.95
N SER A 20 -16.74 -6.38 -10.38
CA SER A 20 -17.77 -5.41 -10.73
C SER A 20 -17.37 -4.77 -12.05
N VAL A 21 -17.98 -5.22 -13.11
CA VAL A 21 -17.69 -4.74 -14.47
C VAL A 21 -18.86 -3.86 -14.92
N ASN A 22 -18.53 -2.61 -15.23
CA ASN A 22 -19.45 -1.65 -15.79
C ASN A 22 -18.77 -0.99 -17.00
N PHE A 23 -19.12 -1.43 -18.19
CA PHE A 23 -18.54 -0.95 -19.43
C PHE A 23 -19.61 -0.38 -20.35
N LYS A 24 -19.43 0.88 -20.74
CA LYS A 24 -20.30 1.59 -21.70
C LYS A 24 -19.41 2.16 -22.79
N THR A 25 -19.78 1.99 -24.06
CA THR A 25 -19.06 2.69 -25.14
C THR A 25 -19.34 4.19 -25.09
N SER A 26 -18.38 5.01 -25.51
CA SER A 26 -18.52 6.48 -25.51
C SER A 26 -19.72 6.99 -26.32
N GLY A 27 -20.12 6.26 -27.37
CA GLY A 27 -21.30 6.54 -28.16
C GLY A 27 -22.62 6.13 -27.53
N TYR A 28 -22.64 5.25 -26.52
CA TYR A 28 -23.86 4.69 -25.95
C TYR A 28 -24.80 5.76 -25.38
N ASN A 29 -24.27 6.68 -24.57
CA ASN A 29 -25.06 7.74 -23.96
C ASN A 29 -25.55 8.77 -24.97
N ARG A 30 -24.81 8.99 -26.08
CA ARG A 30 -25.22 9.92 -27.14
C ARG A 30 -26.31 9.35 -28.04
N SER A 31 -26.32 8.01 -28.22
CA SER A 31 -27.25 7.32 -29.12
C SER A 31 -28.50 6.78 -28.43
N ASN A 32 -28.53 6.79 -27.09
CA ASN A 32 -29.65 6.21 -26.34
C ASN A 32 -30.65 7.30 -25.99
N ILE A 33 -31.88 7.17 -26.55
CA ILE A 33 -33.01 8.07 -26.31
C ILE A 33 -33.35 8.21 -24.81
N ASN A 34 -33.24 7.13 -24.03
CA ASN A 34 -33.51 7.16 -22.59
C ASN A 34 -32.47 8.00 -21.82
N SER A 35 -31.24 8.09 -22.31
CA SER A 35 -30.20 8.96 -21.72
C SER A 35 -30.47 10.43 -22.02
N TYR A 36 -31.10 10.75 -23.14
CA TYR A 36 -31.42 12.13 -23.53
C TYR A 36 -32.38 12.81 -22.55
N TYR A 37 -33.33 12.06 -22.00
CA TYR A 37 -34.29 12.57 -21.01
C TYR A 37 -33.83 12.40 -19.55
N ASN A 38 -32.74 11.69 -19.31
CA ASN A 38 -32.20 11.50 -17.97
C ASN A 38 -30.91 12.30 -17.79
N VAL A 39 -31.04 13.49 -17.19
CA VAL A 39 -29.92 14.41 -16.92
C VAL A 39 -28.84 13.72 -16.08
N GLN A 40 -29.20 12.82 -15.18
CA GLN A 40 -28.26 12.12 -14.31
C GLN A 40 -27.44 11.06 -15.07
N ALA A 41 -28.08 10.33 -16.01
CA ALA A 41 -27.38 9.39 -16.89
C ALA A 41 -26.43 10.08 -17.88
N ASN A 42 -26.78 11.31 -18.32
CA ASN A 42 -25.92 12.16 -19.15
C ASN A 42 -24.79 12.82 -18.34
N ALA A 43 -24.98 13.02 -17.05
CA ALA A 43 -23.97 13.58 -16.15
C ALA A 43 -22.93 12.52 -15.69
N GLU A 44 -23.22 11.24 -15.81
CA GLU A 44 -22.25 10.16 -15.53
C GLU A 44 -21.13 10.13 -16.59
N ASN A 45 -20.09 10.91 -16.33
CA ASN A 45 -18.93 11.01 -17.21
C ASN A 45 -17.86 9.91 -16.96
N THR A 46 -18.03 9.10 -15.93
CA THR A 46 -17.02 8.11 -15.51
C THR A 46 -17.69 6.80 -15.15
N THR A 47 -17.19 5.71 -15.73
CA THR A 47 -17.56 4.34 -15.35
C THR A 47 -16.32 3.60 -14.88
N SER A 48 -16.46 2.80 -13.82
CA SER A 48 -15.37 2.03 -13.26
C SER A 48 -15.69 0.55 -13.25
N SER A 49 -14.73 -0.26 -13.65
CA SER A 49 -14.76 -1.71 -13.58
C SER A 49 -13.59 -2.19 -12.74
N THR A 50 -13.85 -3.11 -11.82
CA THR A 50 -12.82 -3.67 -10.94
C THR A 50 -12.95 -5.18 -10.84
N ILE A 51 -11.82 -5.87 -10.81
CA ILE A 51 -11.72 -7.30 -10.53
C ILE A 51 -10.68 -7.47 -9.43
N ASN A 52 -11.04 -8.18 -8.38
CA ASN A 52 -10.16 -8.43 -7.25
C ASN A 52 -10.07 -9.92 -6.99
N TYR A 53 -8.87 -10.40 -6.84
CA TYR A 53 -8.58 -11.77 -6.43
C TYR A 53 -7.61 -11.74 -5.26
N THR A 54 -7.95 -12.43 -4.18
CA THR A 54 -7.09 -12.58 -3.01
C THR A 54 -6.88 -14.05 -2.73
N GLN A 55 -5.63 -14.47 -2.57
CA GLN A 55 -5.23 -15.82 -2.19
C GLN A 55 -4.41 -15.76 -0.91
N ARG A 56 -4.84 -16.52 0.09
CA ARG A 56 -4.08 -16.80 1.32
C ARG A 56 -3.60 -18.24 1.25
N PHE A 57 -2.33 -18.46 1.54
CA PHE A 57 -1.78 -19.82 1.53
C PHE A 57 -1.93 -20.43 2.92
N PRO A 58 -2.61 -21.59 3.05
CA PRO A 58 -2.73 -22.29 4.34
C PRO A 58 -1.35 -22.59 4.92
N ASP A 59 -1.23 -22.47 6.23
CA ASP A 59 0.00 -22.74 6.99
C ASP A 59 1.23 -21.95 6.54
N SER A 60 1.03 -20.89 5.76
CA SER A 60 2.06 -20.02 5.23
C SER A 60 1.79 -18.57 5.59
N PRO A 61 2.84 -17.76 5.86
CA PRO A 61 2.68 -16.35 6.14
C PRO A 61 2.37 -15.50 4.89
N TRP A 62 2.34 -16.12 3.71
CA TRP A 62 2.20 -15.43 2.43
C TRP A 62 0.73 -15.22 2.04
N SER A 63 0.49 -14.08 1.43
CA SER A 63 -0.76 -13.77 0.74
C SER A 63 -0.49 -13.04 -0.56
N LEU A 64 -1.34 -13.27 -1.54
CA LEU A 64 -1.30 -12.65 -2.86
C LEU A 64 -2.64 -11.96 -3.10
N THR A 65 -2.59 -10.73 -3.58
CA THR A 65 -3.77 -9.99 -4.04
C THR A 65 -3.50 -9.49 -5.45
N ALA A 66 -4.37 -9.79 -6.38
CA ALA A 66 -4.33 -9.29 -7.74
C ALA A 66 -5.55 -8.42 -8.00
N ASN A 67 -5.32 -7.18 -8.40
CA ASN A 67 -6.36 -6.20 -8.71
C ASN A 67 -6.24 -5.79 -10.17
N MET A 68 -7.38 -5.65 -10.81
CA MET A 68 -7.51 -5.06 -12.13
C MET A 68 -8.55 -3.95 -12.04
N SER A 69 -8.25 -2.79 -12.58
CA SER A 69 -9.20 -1.69 -12.64
C SER A 69 -9.16 -0.98 -13.99
N ILE A 70 -10.33 -0.67 -14.50
CA ILE A 70 -10.53 0.09 -15.73
C ILE A 70 -11.48 1.23 -15.38
N THR A 71 -11.03 2.45 -15.55
CA THR A 71 -11.82 3.66 -15.40
C THR A 71 -11.96 4.32 -16.76
N GLN A 72 -13.19 4.42 -17.24
CA GLN A 72 -13.52 5.02 -18.51
C GLN A 72 -14.16 6.38 -18.29
N ARG A 73 -13.62 7.39 -18.95
CA ARG A 73 -14.16 8.76 -18.99
C ARG A 73 -14.82 8.98 -20.34
N THR A 74 -16.15 9.06 -20.34
CA THR A 74 -16.94 9.16 -21.57
C THR A 74 -16.84 10.52 -22.25
N LYS A 75 -16.54 11.59 -21.50
CA LYS A 75 -16.46 12.96 -22.03
C LYS A 75 -15.33 13.15 -23.03
N ASP A 76 -14.17 12.59 -22.76
CA ASP A 76 -12.94 12.71 -23.55
C ASP A 76 -12.48 11.37 -24.18
N SER A 77 -13.31 10.32 -24.03
CA SER A 77 -13.01 8.96 -24.51
C SER A 77 -11.67 8.43 -24.00
N THR A 78 -11.33 8.72 -22.74
CA THR A 78 -10.09 8.30 -22.12
C THR A 78 -10.32 7.09 -21.24
N LEU A 79 -9.44 6.09 -21.37
CA LEU A 79 -9.34 4.93 -20.51
C LEU A 79 -8.12 5.05 -19.60
N GLN A 80 -8.32 4.85 -18.33
CA GLN A 80 -7.26 4.60 -17.37
C GLN A 80 -7.35 3.13 -16.94
N VAL A 81 -6.34 2.37 -17.26
CA VAL A 81 -6.29 0.92 -17.01
C VAL A 81 -5.12 0.62 -16.09
N SER A 82 -5.38 -0.13 -15.02
CA SER A 82 -4.36 -0.74 -14.17
C SER A 82 -4.53 -2.25 -14.24
N LEU A 83 -3.54 -2.94 -14.86
CA LEU A 83 -3.66 -4.35 -15.21
C LEU A 83 -2.29 -4.98 -15.47
N PRO A 84 -1.85 -5.97 -14.71
CA PRO A 84 -2.29 -6.30 -13.36
C PRO A 84 -1.63 -5.39 -12.30
N ASN A 85 -2.30 -5.23 -11.17
CA ASN A 85 -1.70 -4.73 -9.94
C ASN A 85 -1.63 -5.91 -8.96
N ILE A 86 -0.42 -6.42 -8.72
CA ILE A 86 -0.20 -7.61 -7.90
C ILE A 86 0.52 -7.21 -6.62
N ASN A 87 -0.07 -7.56 -5.50
CA ASN A 87 0.55 -7.40 -4.19
C ASN A 87 0.82 -8.78 -3.59
N VAL A 88 2.08 -9.02 -3.25
CA VAL A 88 2.53 -10.20 -2.50
C VAL A 88 2.97 -9.73 -1.13
N SER A 89 2.37 -10.23 -0.08
CA SER A 89 2.74 -9.86 1.29
C SER A 89 3.04 -11.09 2.14
N MET A 90 4.02 -10.93 3.00
CA MET A 90 4.37 -11.88 4.04
C MET A 90 4.02 -11.25 5.38
N SER A 91 3.13 -11.87 6.13
CA SER A 91 2.81 -11.47 7.49
C SER A 91 4.05 -11.59 8.38
N ARG A 92 4.02 -10.88 9.50
CA ARG A 92 5.15 -10.87 10.43
C ARG A 92 5.52 -12.28 10.88
N ILE A 93 6.77 -12.65 10.64
CA ILE A 93 7.37 -13.91 11.09
C ILE A 93 8.51 -13.63 12.05
N TYR A 94 8.85 -14.63 12.85
CA TYR A 94 10.00 -14.63 13.76
C TYR A 94 10.95 -15.75 13.36
N PRO A 95 11.86 -15.51 12.39
CA PRO A 95 12.65 -16.59 11.78
C PRO A 95 13.58 -17.30 12.76
N PHE A 96 14.00 -16.59 13.83
CA PHE A 96 14.93 -17.13 14.83
C PHE A 96 14.24 -17.72 16.06
N LYS A 97 12.90 -17.78 16.05
CA LYS A 97 12.13 -18.30 17.18
C LYS A 97 12.23 -19.82 17.24
N ARG A 98 12.65 -20.35 18.40
CA ARG A 98 12.73 -21.81 18.62
C ARG A 98 11.36 -22.45 18.58
N LYS A 99 11.25 -23.63 17.94
CA LYS A 99 10.00 -24.40 17.89
C LYS A 99 9.59 -24.92 19.27
N GLN A 100 10.56 -25.37 20.09
CA GLN A 100 10.33 -25.80 21.47
C GLN A 100 10.98 -24.80 22.42
N ARG A 101 10.16 -24.19 23.26
CA ARG A 101 10.64 -23.20 24.26
C ARG A 101 11.09 -23.92 25.53
N VAL A 102 12.37 -23.80 25.82
CA VAL A 102 12.92 -24.16 27.13
C VAL A 102 13.61 -22.93 27.70
N GLY A 103 13.11 -22.41 28.82
CA GLY A 103 13.64 -21.23 29.49
C GLY A 103 13.18 -19.89 28.93
N LYS A 104 13.93 -18.82 29.27
CA LYS A 104 13.62 -17.44 28.86
C LYS A 104 13.87 -17.23 27.36
N GLU A 105 13.06 -16.36 26.75
CA GLU A 105 13.19 -15.94 25.36
C GLU A 105 14.50 -15.17 25.14
N ARG A 106 15.29 -15.59 24.16
CA ARG A 106 16.56 -14.94 23.82
C ARG A 106 16.30 -13.68 22.98
N TRP A 107 17.23 -12.74 22.98
CA TRP A 107 17.07 -11.45 22.30
C TRP A 107 16.81 -11.58 20.80
N TYR A 108 17.48 -12.52 20.12
CA TYR A 108 17.33 -12.73 18.68
C TYR A 108 15.98 -13.39 18.31
N GLU A 109 15.31 -14.09 19.23
CA GLU A 109 13.99 -14.69 19.01
C GLU A 109 12.89 -13.64 18.86
N LYS A 110 13.18 -12.40 19.29
CA LYS A 110 12.28 -11.25 19.18
C LYS A 110 12.41 -10.48 17.86
N ILE A 111 13.36 -10.87 17.02
CA ILE A 111 13.54 -10.27 15.71
C ILE A 111 12.42 -10.76 14.81
N SER A 112 11.64 -9.83 14.32
CA SER A 112 10.56 -10.07 13.36
C SER A 112 10.94 -9.60 11.98
N LEU A 113 10.41 -10.26 10.97
CA LEU A 113 10.58 -9.93 9.57
C LEU A 113 9.20 -9.86 8.90
N GLN A 114 9.02 -8.86 8.07
CA GLN A 114 7.82 -8.64 7.27
C GLN A 114 8.22 -8.19 5.87
N TYR A 115 7.52 -8.66 4.86
CA TYR A 115 7.78 -8.30 3.47
C TYR A 115 6.50 -7.91 2.75
N SER A 116 6.60 -6.95 1.85
CA SER A 116 5.57 -6.65 0.86
C SER A 116 6.20 -6.30 -0.48
N GLY A 117 5.71 -6.93 -1.53
CA GLY A 117 6.06 -6.65 -2.92
C GLY A 117 4.82 -6.18 -3.67
N ASN A 118 4.93 -5.12 -4.45
CA ASN A 118 3.84 -4.63 -5.27
C ASN A 118 4.35 -4.44 -6.70
N PHE A 119 3.73 -5.15 -7.63
CA PHE A 119 3.87 -4.93 -9.06
C PHE A 119 2.70 -4.10 -9.55
N TYR A 120 3.01 -2.94 -10.10
CA TYR A 120 2.03 -2.00 -10.64
C TYR A 120 2.26 -1.80 -12.12
N ASN A 121 1.18 -1.88 -12.89
CA ASN A 121 1.21 -1.66 -14.31
C ASN A 121 -0.03 -0.89 -14.73
N SER A 122 0.13 0.24 -15.41
CA SER A 122 -0.98 1.10 -15.80
C SER A 122 -0.72 1.84 -17.09
N ILE A 123 -1.81 2.17 -17.78
CA ILE A 123 -1.83 3.05 -18.95
C ILE A 123 -3.01 4.02 -18.86
N THR A 124 -2.79 5.24 -19.34
CA THR A 124 -3.85 6.21 -19.59
C THR A 124 -3.81 6.57 -21.06
N CYS A 125 -4.83 6.20 -21.80
CA CYS A 125 -4.89 6.40 -23.25
C CYS A 125 -6.32 6.63 -23.73
N LYS A 126 -6.48 6.96 -25.02
CA LYS A 126 -7.80 6.96 -25.66
C LYS A 126 -8.28 5.54 -25.95
N GLU A 127 -9.59 5.33 -25.96
CA GLU A 127 -10.22 4.03 -26.19
C GLU A 127 -9.71 3.34 -27.46
N ASP A 128 -9.56 4.07 -28.56
CA ASP A 128 -9.12 3.56 -29.85
C ASP A 128 -7.65 3.08 -29.87
N TYR A 129 -6.85 3.61 -28.95
CA TYR A 129 -5.42 3.29 -28.85
C TYR A 129 -5.17 2.11 -27.91
N PHE A 130 -6.06 1.83 -26.98
CA PHE A 130 -5.85 0.83 -25.93
C PHE A 130 -5.45 -0.55 -26.47
N LEU A 131 -6.18 -1.05 -27.48
CA LEU A 131 -5.91 -2.36 -28.08
C LEU A 131 -4.66 -2.37 -28.99
N LYS A 132 -4.16 -1.20 -29.35
CA LYS A 132 -2.95 -1.02 -30.19
C LYS A 132 -1.72 -0.73 -29.36
N SER A 133 -1.90 -0.46 -28.06
CA SER A 133 -0.81 -0.09 -27.15
C SER A 133 0.20 -1.22 -26.95
N ASN A 134 1.48 -0.85 -26.87
CA ASN A 134 2.56 -1.78 -26.56
C ASN A 134 2.73 -1.87 -25.04
N PHE A 135 2.55 -3.07 -24.48
CA PHE A 135 2.59 -3.33 -23.03
C PHE A 135 3.93 -2.94 -22.35
N VAL A 136 5.02 -2.90 -23.09
CA VAL A 136 6.34 -2.54 -22.54
C VAL A 136 6.65 -1.06 -22.69
N LYS A 137 6.28 -0.46 -23.82
CA LYS A 137 6.67 0.92 -24.15
C LYS A 137 5.67 1.97 -23.67
N ASP A 138 4.37 1.66 -23.77
CA ASP A 138 3.32 2.65 -23.54
C ASP A 138 2.78 2.56 -22.11
N TRP A 139 3.01 1.43 -21.44
CA TRP A 139 2.54 1.19 -20.09
C TRP A 139 3.58 1.58 -19.05
N GLN A 140 3.10 2.19 -17.98
CA GLN A 140 3.92 2.53 -16.82
C GLN A 140 4.04 1.30 -15.92
N ASN A 141 5.20 0.67 -15.93
CA ASN A 141 5.50 -0.53 -15.17
C ASN A 141 6.40 -0.20 -13.98
N GLY A 142 6.05 -0.70 -12.83
CA GLY A 142 6.85 -0.52 -11.62
C GLY A 142 6.75 -1.72 -10.69
N LEU A 143 7.86 -2.05 -10.05
CA LEU A 143 7.94 -3.07 -9.01
C LEU A 143 8.51 -2.44 -7.75
N LYS A 144 7.80 -2.57 -6.64
CA LYS A 144 8.24 -2.06 -5.34
C LYS A 144 8.38 -3.21 -4.36
N HIS A 145 9.51 -3.29 -3.70
CA HIS A 145 9.78 -4.18 -2.59
C HIS A 145 9.94 -3.39 -1.30
N ASN A 146 9.34 -3.86 -0.25
CA ASN A 146 9.56 -3.36 1.10
C ASN A 146 9.85 -4.54 2.02
N LEU A 147 11.02 -4.50 2.65
CA LEU A 147 11.44 -5.46 3.65
C LEU A 147 11.63 -4.73 4.97
N SER A 148 10.86 -5.08 5.98
CA SER A 148 10.98 -4.48 7.31
C SER A 148 11.34 -5.51 8.36
N SER A 149 12.28 -5.15 9.21
CA SER A 149 12.70 -5.93 10.37
C SER A 149 12.56 -5.09 11.62
N SER A 150 12.03 -5.65 12.68
CA SER A 150 11.93 -4.98 13.97
C SER A 150 12.09 -5.96 15.12
N ALA A 151 12.58 -5.46 16.25
CA ALA A 151 12.68 -6.23 17.46
C ALA A 151 12.18 -5.39 18.65
N SER A 152 11.76 -6.03 19.74
CA SER A 152 11.35 -5.34 20.94
C SER A 152 12.08 -5.92 22.15
N PHE A 153 12.74 -5.06 22.89
CA PHE A 153 13.52 -5.42 24.08
C PHE A 153 13.06 -4.60 25.28
N MET A 154 13.20 -5.19 26.46
CA MET A 154 13.01 -4.48 27.73
C MET A 154 14.38 -4.25 28.36
N LEU A 155 14.80 -2.99 28.46
CA LEU A 155 16.00 -2.59 29.18
C LEU A 155 15.61 -2.30 30.63
N PHE A 156 16.38 -2.82 31.59
CA PHE A 156 16.17 -2.66 33.02
C PHE A 156 14.72 -2.98 33.49
N LYS A 157 13.97 -3.78 32.71
CA LYS A 157 12.55 -4.12 32.93
C LYS A 157 11.54 -2.96 32.79
N TYR A 158 12.00 -1.73 32.59
CA TYR A 158 11.15 -0.54 32.58
C TYR A 158 11.12 0.19 31.25
N ILE A 159 12.19 0.13 30.47
CA ILE A 159 12.33 0.85 29.22
C ILE A 159 12.16 -0.14 28.07
N SER A 160 11.16 0.08 27.24
CA SER A 160 10.99 -0.65 25.98
C SER A 160 11.84 -0.01 24.89
N ILE A 161 12.70 -0.80 24.26
CA ILE A 161 13.53 -0.40 23.12
C ILE A 161 13.02 -1.17 21.91
N THR A 162 12.67 -0.44 20.85
CA THR A 162 12.19 -1.02 19.59
C THR A 162 13.04 -0.52 18.43
N PRO A 163 14.15 -1.20 18.12
CA PRO A 163 14.88 -0.96 16.88
C PRO A 163 14.08 -1.48 15.69
N SER A 164 14.12 -0.77 14.57
CA SER A 164 13.55 -1.19 13.30
C SER A 164 14.39 -0.73 12.13
N VAL A 165 14.42 -1.54 11.09
CA VAL A 165 15.07 -1.25 9.82
C VAL A 165 14.07 -1.56 8.71
N SER A 166 13.90 -0.64 7.79
CA SER A 166 13.07 -0.82 6.61
C SER A 166 13.89 -0.54 5.37
N PHE A 167 13.90 -1.51 4.46
CA PHE A 167 14.52 -1.43 3.15
C PHE A 167 13.43 -1.33 2.09
N ASN A 168 13.54 -0.33 1.22
CA ASN A 168 12.63 -0.12 0.10
C ASN A 168 13.43 -0.16 -1.18
N ASP A 169 12.97 -0.94 -2.12
CA ASP A 169 13.50 -1.05 -3.46
C ASP A 169 12.40 -0.80 -4.48
N ARG A 170 12.69 0.03 -5.47
CA ARG A 170 11.77 0.39 -6.55
C ARG A 170 12.47 0.20 -7.88
N MET A 171 11.87 -0.63 -8.71
CA MET A 171 12.35 -0.96 -10.05
C MET A 171 11.37 -0.41 -11.07
N PHE A 172 11.89 0.27 -12.08
CA PHE A 172 11.12 0.86 -13.16
C PHE A 172 11.69 0.38 -14.50
N PHE A 173 10.81 0.18 -15.48
CA PHE A 173 11.21 -0.24 -16.82
C PHE A 173 11.32 0.93 -17.81
N GLN A 174 11.10 2.13 -17.31
CA GLN A 174 11.25 3.37 -18.06
C GLN A 174 11.54 4.54 -17.13
N ARG A 175 12.24 5.54 -17.64
CA ARG A 175 12.41 6.83 -16.99
C ARG A 175 11.95 7.95 -17.90
N VAL A 176 11.55 9.07 -17.33
CA VAL A 176 11.20 10.28 -18.07
C VAL A 176 12.32 11.30 -17.88
N ASP A 177 13.03 11.60 -18.96
CA ASP A 177 14.02 12.66 -18.99
C ASP A 177 13.29 13.96 -19.35
N GLN A 178 13.52 15.00 -18.57
CA GLN A 178 12.93 16.32 -18.78
C GLN A 178 14.04 17.30 -19.11
N HIS A 179 13.91 18.00 -20.22
CA HIS A 179 14.81 19.07 -20.58
C HIS A 179 14.03 20.29 -21.05
N TRP A 180 14.59 21.46 -20.82
CA TRP A 180 14.01 22.71 -21.26
C TRP A 180 14.29 22.89 -22.75
N ASP A 181 13.24 23.09 -23.53
CA ASP A 181 13.33 23.43 -24.96
C ASP A 181 13.29 24.96 -25.07
N GLU A 182 14.43 25.55 -25.43
CA GLU A 182 14.56 27.01 -25.57
C GLU A 182 13.82 27.58 -26.79
N GLU A 183 13.58 26.76 -27.82
CA GLU A 183 12.90 27.21 -29.03
C GLU A 183 11.39 27.33 -28.82
N ASN A 184 10.79 26.38 -28.06
CA ASN A 184 9.36 26.32 -27.84
C ASN A 184 8.94 26.84 -26.45
N TYR A 185 9.87 27.24 -25.59
CA TYR A 185 9.63 27.67 -24.21
C TYR A 185 8.80 26.68 -23.39
N GLU A 186 9.03 25.39 -23.58
CA GLU A 186 8.31 24.32 -22.89
C GLU A 186 9.27 23.24 -22.34
N VAL A 187 8.76 22.49 -21.34
CA VAL A 187 9.48 21.32 -20.83
C VAL A 187 9.16 20.12 -21.70
N ARG A 188 10.14 19.68 -22.48
CA ARG A 188 10.04 18.47 -23.26
C ARG A 188 10.32 17.25 -22.39
N LYS A 189 9.50 16.21 -22.56
CA LYS A 189 9.58 14.96 -21.79
C LYS A 189 9.83 13.82 -22.76
N ASP A 190 11.00 13.21 -22.64
CA ASP A 190 11.37 12.04 -23.41
C ASP A 190 11.34 10.80 -22.51
N THR A 191 10.62 9.78 -22.95
CA THR A 191 10.54 8.51 -22.23
C THR A 191 11.59 7.55 -22.75
N VAL A 192 12.53 7.16 -21.88
CA VAL A 192 13.61 6.24 -22.19
C VAL A 192 13.30 4.89 -21.56
N SER A 193 13.13 3.86 -22.39
CA SER A 193 12.95 2.48 -21.90
C SER A 193 14.27 1.92 -21.39
N GLY A 194 14.25 1.25 -20.25
CA GLY A 194 15.42 0.67 -19.62
C GLY A 194 15.06 0.12 -18.24
N PHE A 195 16.00 -0.56 -17.61
CA PHE A 195 15.82 -1.02 -16.23
C PHE A 195 16.49 -0.04 -15.28
N TYR A 196 15.68 0.57 -14.41
CA TYR A 196 16.11 1.54 -13.41
C TYR A 196 15.75 1.05 -12.03
N ASN A 197 16.72 1.07 -11.13
CA ASN A 197 16.52 0.65 -9.75
C ASN A 197 16.88 1.81 -8.80
N VAL A 198 15.98 2.08 -7.85
CA VAL A 198 16.18 3.06 -6.79
C VAL A 198 15.86 2.40 -5.46
N TYR A 199 16.86 2.32 -4.61
CA TYR A 199 16.68 1.75 -3.28
C TYR A 199 17.00 2.78 -2.19
N ASN A 200 16.36 2.62 -1.07
CA ASN A 200 16.67 3.35 0.16
C ASN A 200 16.42 2.46 1.39
N PHE A 201 17.09 2.79 2.47
CA PHE A 201 16.78 2.19 3.75
C PHE A 201 16.65 3.27 4.82
N ASN A 202 15.90 2.98 5.84
CA ASN A 202 15.82 3.76 7.06
C ASN A 202 16.00 2.86 8.27
N ALA A 203 16.69 3.36 9.26
CA ALA A 203 16.83 2.71 10.54
C ALA A 203 16.24 3.61 11.62
N SER A 204 15.53 3.04 12.56
CA SER A 204 15.00 3.79 13.69
C SER A 204 15.13 3.01 14.99
N VAL A 205 15.25 3.74 16.10
CA VAL A 205 15.22 3.18 17.44
C VAL A 205 14.26 4.01 18.26
N SER A 206 13.21 3.36 18.76
CA SER A 206 12.23 3.99 19.66
C SER A 206 12.41 3.48 21.07
N LEU A 207 12.47 4.40 22.02
CA LEU A 207 12.55 4.17 23.45
C LEU A 207 11.24 4.63 24.07
N SER A 208 10.63 3.82 24.91
CA SER A 208 9.44 4.22 25.65
C SER A 208 9.40 3.60 27.03
N THR A 209 8.81 4.32 27.98
CA THR A 209 8.59 3.81 29.34
C THR A 209 7.23 4.25 29.87
N LYS A 210 6.74 3.58 30.90
CA LYS A 210 5.49 3.95 31.56
C LYS A 210 5.80 4.37 32.99
N LEU A 211 5.44 5.61 33.31
CA LEU A 211 5.53 6.16 34.66
C LEU A 211 4.12 6.22 35.26
N TYR A 212 4.00 5.73 36.47
CA TYR A 212 2.74 5.71 37.22
C TYR A 212 2.83 6.67 38.40
N GLY A 213 1.95 7.66 38.40
CA GLY A 213 1.74 8.54 39.55
C GLY A 213 0.41 8.18 40.24
N PHE A 214 0.43 8.09 41.55
CA PHE A 214 -0.77 7.92 42.34
C PHE A 214 -0.98 9.15 43.22
N TYR A 215 -2.16 9.76 43.12
CA TYR A 215 -2.54 10.95 43.88
C TYR A 215 -3.74 10.63 44.72
N ILE A 216 -3.67 11.01 45.99
CA ILE A 216 -4.81 10.94 46.91
C ILE A 216 -5.56 12.27 46.80
N PRO A 217 -6.81 12.28 46.33
CA PRO A 217 -7.58 13.51 46.20
C PRO A 217 -7.89 14.14 47.58
N PHE A 218 -8.08 15.44 47.57
CA PHE A 218 -8.55 16.12 48.77
C PHE A 218 -9.96 15.62 49.14
N ARG A 219 -10.11 14.91 50.27
CA ARG A 219 -11.37 14.34 50.72
C ARG A 219 -12.49 15.38 50.86
N LYS A 220 -12.13 16.64 51.16
CA LYS A 220 -13.06 17.76 51.27
C LYS A 220 -13.84 18.04 49.96
N TRP A 221 -13.29 17.72 48.78
CA TRP A 221 -13.92 17.97 47.49
C TRP A 221 -14.56 16.72 46.87
N PHE A 222 -14.00 15.56 47.11
CA PHE A 222 -14.43 14.31 46.47
C PHE A 222 -15.12 13.32 47.42
N GLY A 223 -15.14 13.63 48.72
CA GLY A 223 -15.67 12.72 49.74
C GLY A 223 -14.89 11.40 49.76
N ASP A 224 -15.52 10.34 50.31
CA ASP A 224 -14.94 9.00 50.39
C ASP A 224 -15.20 8.15 49.11
N LYS A 225 -15.82 8.74 48.10
CA LYS A 225 -16.15 8.03 46.83
C LYS A 225 -14.95 7.76 45.93
N VAL A 226 -13.87 8.53 46.08
CA VAL A 226 -12.66 8.41 45.26
C VAL A 226 -11.46 8.15 46.19
N ASP A 227 -10.93 6.94 46.13
CA ASP A 227 -9.80 6.54 46.97
C ASP A 227 -8.50 7.17 46.47
N ARG A 228 -8.21 7.03 45.17
CA ARG A 228 -7.01 7.62 44.56
C ARG A 228 -7.12 7.77 43.02
N PHE A 229 -6.40 8.73 42.44
CA PHE A 229 -6.22 8.88 41.01
C PHE A 229 -4.92 8.22 40.58
N ARG A 230 -4.98 7.44 39.50
CA ARG A 230 -3.80 6.90 38.83
C ARG A 230 -3.52 7.71 37.59
N HIS A 231 -2.43 8.44 37.57
CA HIS A 231 -1.90 9.11 36.38
C HIS A 231 -0.89 8.19 35.70
N VAL A 232 -1.03 8.00 34.40
CA VAL A 232 -0.09 7.22 33.58
C VAL A 232 0.52 8.14 32.54
N MET A 233 1.83 8.31 32.61
CA MET A 233 2.61 9.06 31.63
C MET A 233 3.48 8.08 30.83
N THR A 234 3.45 8.18 29.51
CA THR A 234 4.23 7.32 28.61
C THR A 234 5.18 8.20 27.78
N PRO A 235 6.32 8.62 28.34
CA PRO A 235 7.33 9.33 27.56
C PRO A 235 7.92 8.39 26.51
N SER A 236 8.18 8.96 25.32
CA SER A 236 8.82 8.25 24.21
C SER A 236 9.86 9.14 23.56
N LEU A 237 10.95 8.53 23.11
CA LEU A 237 12.02 9.15 22.36
C LEU A 237 12.33 8.29 21.15
N SER A 238 12.40 8.90 19.97
CA SER A 238 12.67 8.17 18.73
C SER A 238 13.80 8.81 17.97
N PHE A 239 14.75 7.98 17.53
CA PHE A 239 15.84 8.35 16.65
C PHE A 239 15.60 7.73 15.29
N HIS A 240 15.75 8.54 14.23
CA HIS A 240 15.62 8.10 12.87
C HIS A 240 16.92 8.40 12.13
N PHE A 241 17.39 7.41 11.39
CA PHE A 241 18.56 7.55 10.51
C PHE A 241 18.14 7.21 9.10
N ILE A 242 18.25 8.18 8.21
CA ILE A 242 17.96 8.05 6.78
C ILE A 242 19.21 8.52 6.04
N PRO A 243 19.97 7.62 5.41
CA PRO A 243 21.11 8.01 4.60
C PRO A 243 20.66 8.78 3.37
N GLU A 244 21.51 9.66 2.89
CA GLU A 244 21.29 10.34 1.62
C GLU A 244 21.64 9.40 0.45
N PHE A 245 20.66 9.21 -0.47
CA PHE A 245 20.80 8.36 -1.66
C PHE A 245 20.81 9.17 -2.96
N SER A 246 20.91 10.51 -2.87
CA SER A 246 20.72 11.45 -3.97
C SER A 246 21.93 11.60 -4.91
N TYR A 247 22.98 10.80 -4.77
CA TYR A 247 24.09 10.84 -5.70
C TYR A 247 23.64 10.30 -7.08
N PRO A 248 23.74 11.10 -8.14
CA PRO A 248 23.50 10.60 -9.50
C PRO A 248 24.57 9.56 -9.83
N ARG A 249 24.12 8.37 -10.16
CA ARG A 249 24.97 7.30 -10.72
C ARG A 249 24.81 7.26 -12.21
#